data_5e6533d89b80d6f49a5ba9829194bee3
#
_entry.id   5e6533d89b80d6f49a5ba9829194bee3
#
_cell.length_a   1.000
_cell.length_b   1.000
_cell.length_c   1.000
_cell.angle_alpha   90.00
_cell.angle_beta   90.00
_cell.angle_gamma   90.00
#
_symmetry.space_group_name_H-M   'P 1'
#
loop_
_entity.id
_entity.type
_entity.pdbx_description
1 polymer ?
#
loop_
_entity_poly.entity_id
_entity_poly.type
_entity_poly.pdbx_seq_one_letter_code
_entity_poly.pdbx_strand_id
1 'polypeptide(L)'
;IERDGLATYILVDEWENPDAIREILKKLYADKKMPLEGVALVGDVPVPMIRDAQFLTSAFKMDQKRPWQQSSIPSDRYYDDFDLQFDFLKQDSLQPLYFYYSLNPHSAMTIESDIYSGRIKPMAREGKDKYTVLDNYLRKVVRLKAQQNPLNDLTMARGHGYNSESRDAWAGEQLALKEQFPSLFKSGNYIRFYDYDFNWPARIPYMTAVQRETADIVLFHHHGADDTQYLNGYPEGSGVNLSIDNIKRYLRSKVLTAYERKKDVEKTKQDYIKSLGVPSEWLDDALEPEVIRKDSLFNAGMDIHLSDIHAIRPNARF
;
A
#
# COMPACT_ATOMS: atom_id res chain seq x y z
N ILE A 1 -8.50 -21.25 -9.29
CA ILE A 1 -7.41 -21.63 -10.20
C ILE A 1 -7.91 -22.71 -11.15
N GLU A 2 -8.31 -23.91 -10.72
CA GLU A 2 -8.82 -24.95 -11.61
C GLU A 2 -9.99 -24.51 -12.50
N ARG A 3 -10.89 -23.68 -11.97
CA ARG A 3 -11.99 -23.08 -12.75
C ARG A 3 -11.51 -22.10 -13.82
N ASP A 4 -10.30 -21.62 -13.70
CA ASP A 4 -9.65 -20.76 -14.70
C ASP A 4 -8.93 -21.60 -15.78
N GLY A 5 -9.06 -22.92 -15.73
CA GLY A 5 -8.48 -23.87 -16.71
C GLY A 5 -7.04 -24.27 -16.43
N LEU A 6 -6.51 -23.93 -15.24
CA LEU A 6 -5.12 -24.22 -14.86
C LEU A 6 -5.05 -25.47 -13.98
N ALA A 7 -4.12 -26.38 -14.28
CA ALA A 7 -3.77 -27.48 -13.39
C ALA A 7 -3.16 -26.89 -12.09
N THR A 8 -3.57 -27.45 -10.94
CA THR A 8 -3.17 -26.90 -9.64
C THR A 8 -2.43 -27.93 -8.81
N TYR A 9 -1.22 -27.60 -8.39
CA TYR A 9 -0.50 -28.31 -7.35
C TYR A 9 -0.69 -27.63 -6.01
N ILE A 10 -0.98 -28.37 -4.97
CA ILE A 10 -1.04 -27.87 -3.59
C ILE A 10 0.13 -28.49 -2.85
N LEU A 11 1.08 -27.63 -2.48
CA LEU A 11 2.24 -28.01 -1.68
C LEU A 11 2.03 -27.48 -0.27
N VAL A 12 2.12 -28.36 0.71
CA VAL A 12 1.95 -28.01 2.14
C VAL A 12 3.19 -28.47 2.89
N ASP A 13 3.85 -27.53 3.53
CA ASP A 13 5.06 -27.81 4.31
C ASP A 13 5.26 -26.76 5.39
N GLU A 14 6.11 -27.06 6.36
CA GLU A 14 6.74 -26.11 7.25
C GLU A 14 8.06 -25.66 6.62
N TRP A 15 7.97 -24.67 5.73
CA TRP A 15 9.06 -24.22 4.89
C TRP A 15 10.23 -23.68 5.71
N GLU A 16 11.38 -24.30 5.57
CA GLU A 16 12.58 -23.93 6.33
C GLU A 16 13.09 -22.51 5.94
N ASN A 17 13.08 -22.20 4.65
CA ASN A 17 13.59 -20.94 4.12
C ASN A 17 13.00 -20.63 2.73
N PRO A 18 13.19 -19.41 2.21
CA PRO A 18 12.74 -19.04 0.86
C PRO A 18 13.41 -19.84 -0.26
N ASP A 19 14.69 -20.23 -0.08
CA ASP A 19 15.46 -20.92 -1.12
C ASP A 19 14.82 -22.26 -1.48
N ALA A 20 14.36 -23.02 -0.48
CA ALA A 20 13.70 -24.31 -0.69
C ALA A 20 12.46 -24.17 -1.57
N ILE A 21 11.67 -23.15 -1.36
CA ILE A 21 10.48 -22.85 -2.18
C ILE A 21 10.93 -22.46 -3.60
N ARG A 22 11.86 -21.54 -3.72
CA ARG A 22 12.34 -21.04 -5.01
C ARG A 22 12.87 -22.17 -5.90
N GLU A 23 13.61 -23.10 -5.34
CA GLU A 23 14.15 -24.26 -6.08
C GLU A 23 13.03 -25.17 -6.61
N ILE A 24 11.96 -25.36 -5.85
CA ILE A 24 10.81 -26.12 -6.32
C ILE A 24 10.11 -25.38 -7.47
N LEU A 25 9.90 -24.07 -7.34
CA LEU A 25 9.27 -23.26 -8.38
C LEU A 25 10.08 -23.27 -9.67
N LYS A 26 11.42 -23.12 -9.58
CA LYS A 26 12.32 -23.22 -10.74
C LYS A 26 12.23 -24.58 -11.44
N LYS A 27 12.18 -25.68 -10.67
CA LYS A 27 12.03 -27.02 -11.24
C LYS A 27 10.71 -27.19 -11.98
N LEU A 28 9.62 -26.67 -11.40
CA LEU A 28 8.30 -26.76 -12.04
C LEU A 28 8.21 -25.83 -13.27
N TYR A 29 8.83 -24.67 -13.23
CA TYR A 29 8.91 -23.76 -14.39
C TYR A 29 9.71 -24.36 -15.54
N ALA A 30 10.77 -25.08 -15.23
CA ALA A 30 11.62 -25.73 -16.25
C ALA A 30 10.98 -26.95 -16.93
N ASP A 31 9.82 -27.42 -16.48
CA ASP A 31 9.11 -28.53 -17.13
C ASP A 31 8.52 -28.05 -18.47
N LYS A 32 9.12 -28.56 -19.57
CA LYS A 32 8.72 -28.18 -20.93
C LYS A 32 7.33 -28.68 -21.33
N LYS A 33 6.76 -29.65 -20.63
CA LYS A 33 5.45 -30.20 -20.95
C LYS A 33 4.32 -29.43 -20.27
N MET A 34 4.58 -28.98 -19.05
CA MET A 34 3.61 -28.26 -18.23
C MET A 34 4.35 -27.26 -17.35
N PRO A 35 4.87 -26.16 -17.94
CA PRO A 35 5.60 -25.15 -17.20
C PRO A 35 4.69 -24.47 -16.19
N LEU A 36 5.27 -24.12 -15.04
CA LEU A 36 4.54 -23.37 -14.02
C LEU A 36 4.22 -21.97 -14.55
N GLU A 37 2.96 -21.57 -14.45
CA GLU A 37 2.51 -20.22 -14.83
C GLU A 37 2.43 -19.25 -13.65
N GLY A 38 2.25 -19.76 -12.43
CA GLY A 38 2.13 -18.88 -11.27
C GLY A 38 2.10 -19.61 -9.94
N VAL A 39 2.25 -18.85 -8.86
CA VAL A 39 2.23 -19.34 -7.48
C VAL A 39 1.36 -18.47 -6.58
N ALA A 40 0.55 -19.10 -5.74
CA ALA A 40 -0.13 -18.46 -4.63
C ALA A 40 0.50 -18.91 -3.31
N LEU A 41 1.15 -17.98 -2.62
CA LEU A 41 1.80 -18.19 -1.33
C LEU A 41 0.78 -17.94 -0.21
N VAL A 42 0.30 -19.00 0.43
CA VAL A 42 -0.83 -18.92 1.37
C VAL A 42 -0.40 -19.28 2.78
N GLY A 43 -0.65 -18.40 3.73
CA GLY A 43 -0.33 -18.61 5.14
C GLY A 43 1.04 -18.09 5.56
N ASP A 44 1.69 -18.80 6.48
CA ASP A 44 2.99 -18.44 7.04
C ASP A 44 4.16 -18.92 6.15
N VAL A 45 4.16 -18.45 4.93
CA VAL A 45 5.25 -18.73 3.98
C VAL A 45 6.39 -17.75 4.21
N PRO A 46 7.67 -18.19 4.23
CA PRO A 46 8.83 -17.32 4.37
C PRO A 46 8.79 -16.07 3.49
N VAL A 47 9.26 -14.95 4.02
CA VAL A 47 9.23 -13.65 3.38
C VAL A 47 10.64 -13.18 3.07
N PRO A 48 11.04 -13.11 1.79
CA PRO A 48 12.30 -12.50 1.40
C PRO A 48 12.26 -10.99 1.65
N MET A 49 13.21 -10.49 2.43
CA MET A 49 13.41 -9.09 2.77
C MET A 49 14.62 -8.57 2.01
N ILE A 50 14.40 -7.81 0.96
CA ILE A 50 15.46 -7.42 0.01
C ILE A 50 16.10 -6.10 0.44
N ARG A 51 17.42 -6.08 0.47
CA ARG A 51 18.28 -4.92 0.73
C ARG A 51 19.15 -4.64 -0.49
N ASP A 52 19.71 -3.43 -0.52
CA ASP A 52 20.72 -3.02 -1.53
C ASP A 52 20.26 -3.22 -2.99
N ALA A 53 18.95 -3.28 -3.20
CA ALA A 53 18.32 -3.50 -4.48
C ALA A 53 17.42 -2.32 -4.86
N GLN A 54 17.97 -1.13 -4.82
CA GLN A 54 17.22 0.12 -4.89
C GLN A 54 16.43 0.32 -6.19
N PHE A 55 16.73 -0.42 -7.24
CA PHE A 55 15.99 -0.40 -8.51
C PHE A 55 14.90 -1.49 -8.59
N LEU A 56 14.92 -2.47 -7.70
CA LEU A 56 13.99 -3.60 -7.72
C LEU A 56 12.60 -3.24 -7.19
N THR A 57 12.54 -2.22 -6.35
CA THR A 57 11.31 -1.77 -5.67
C THR A 57 11.37 -0.26 -5.48
N SER A 58 10.36 0.33 -4.82
CA SER A 58 10.40 1.73 -4.39
C SER A 58 11.45 2.02 -3.30
N ALA A 59 12.29 1.05 -2.94
CA ALA A 59 13.33 1.16 -1.93
C ALA A 59 14.55 2.00 -2.33
N PHE A 60 14.63 2.50 -3.53
CA PHE A 60 15.82 3.21 -4.05
C PHE A 60 16.23 4.47 -3.26
N LYS A 61 15.39 4.98 -2.38
CA LYS A 61 15.71 6.08 -1.44
C LYS A 61 15.86 5.62 0.00
N MET A 62 15.87 4.33 0.26
CA MET A 62 15.87 3.79 1.60
C MET A 62 17.26 3.90 2.23
N ASP A 63 17.33 4.51 3.40
CA ASP A 63 18.60 4.62 4.15
C ASP A 63 19.00 3.27 4.73
N GLN A 64 20.01 2.63 4.15
CA GLN A 64 20.52 1.32 4.57
C GLN A 64 21.20 1.32 5.95
N LYS A 65 21.44 2.48 6.56
CA LYS A 65 21.95 2.60 7.94
C LYS A 65 20.87 2.34 8.99
N ARG A 66 19.61 2.38 8.61
CA ARG A 66 18.49 2.08 9.51
C ARG A 66 18.45 0.60 9.89
N PRO A 67 17.75 0.24 10.98
CA PRO A 67 17.52 -1.16 11.33
C PRO A 67 16.99 -1.95 10.13
N TRP A 68 17.40 -3.20 10.01
CA TRP A 68 17.15 -4.00 8.83
C TRP A 68 15.66 -4.12 8.46
N GLN A 69 14.78 -4.23 9.43
CA GLN A 69 13.32 -4.25 9.20
C GLN A 69 12.79 -2.95 8.56
N GLN A 70 13.45 -1.81 8.86
CA GLN A 70 13.09 -0.49 8.30
C GLN A 70 13.82 -0.16 7.00
N SER A 71 14.84 -0.92 6.63
CA SER A 71 15.69 -0.70 5.47
C SER A 71 15.70 -1.87 4.48
N SER A 72 14.72 -2.75 4.60
CA SER A 72 14.50 -3.88 3.68
C SER A 72 13.05 -3.90 3.23
N ILE A 73 12.81 -4.40 2.04
CA ILE A 73 11.48 -4.51 1.46
C ILE A 73 11.09 -5.97 1.30
N PRO A 74 9.92 -6.39 1.80
CA PRO A 74 9.38 -7.70 1.45
C PRO A 74 9.10 -7.74 -0.05
N SER A 75 9.66 -8.71 -0.75
CA SER A 75 9.52 -8.79 -2.19
C SER A 75 9.41 -10.23 -2.69
N ASP A 76 8.26 -10.57 -3.23
CA ASP A 76 8.03 -11.86 -3.87
C ASP A 76 8.65 -11.98 -5.26
N ARG A 77 9.35 -10.91 -5.75
CA ARG A 77 10.28 -11.02 -6.89
C ARG A 77 11.32 -12.12 -6.69
N TYR A 78 11.64 -12.41 -5.46
CA TYR A 78 12.46 -13.55 -5.10
C TYR A 78 11.91 -14.89 -5.61
N TYR A 79 10.59 -15.05 -5.65
CA TYR A 79 9.92 -16.27 -6.03
C TYR A 79 9.47 -16.34 -7.48
N ASP A 80 9.30 -15.20 -8.13
CA ASP A 80 8.66 -15.11 -9.43
C ASP A 80 9.55 -14.59 -10.56
N ASP A 81 10.76 -14.15 -10.25
CA ASP A 81 11.79 -13.70 -11.19
C ASP A 81 13.04 -14.55 -11.00
N PHE A 82 13.28 -15.49 -11.90
CA PHE A 82 14.32 -16.51 -11.74
C PHE A 82 15.68 -16.05 -12.24
N ASP A 83 15.73 -14.99 -13.03
CA ASP A 83 16.96 -14.38 -13.53
C ASP A 83 17.66 -13.52 -12.48
N LEU A 84 16.92 -13.04 -11.49
CA LEU A 84 17.49 -12.31 -10.37
C LEU A 84 18.29 -13.25 -9.46
N GLN A 85 19.47 -12.82 -9.07
CA GLN A 85 20.36 -13.54 -8.17
C GLN A 85 20.42 -12.79 -6.82
N PHE A 86 20.28 -13.53 -5.75
CA PHE A 86 20.26 -12.97 -4.41
C PHE A 86 21.26 -13.66 -3.52
N ASP A 87 21.96 -12.88 -2.70
CA ASP A 87 22.88 -13.37 -1.68
C ASP A 87 22.17 -13.36 -0.33
N PHE A 88 22.09 -14.52 0.31
CA PHE A 88 21.52 -14.65 1.66
C PHE A 88 22.37 -13.90 2.68
N LEU A 89 21.75 -13.13 3.54
CA LEU A 89 22.44 -12.38 4.60
C LEU A 89 22.18 -12.97 5.98
N LYS A 90 20.93 -13.12 6.37
CA LYS A 90 20.52 -13.72 7.65
C LYS A 90 19.00 -13.95 7.71
N GLN A 91 18.59 -14.79 8.66
CA GLN A 91 17.21 -14.84 9.15
C GLN A 91 17.01 -13.84 10.28
N ASP A 92 15.82 -13.24 10.39
CA ASP A 92 15.48 -12.36 11.50
C ASP A 92 15.28 -13.17 12.79
N SER A 93 15.86 -12.70 13.89
CA SER A 93 15.77 -13.39 15.18
C SER A 93 14.45 -13.18 15.93
N LEU A 94 13.70 -12.09 15.60
CA LEU A 94 12.44 -11.73 16.25
C LEU A 94 11.24 -12.10 15.36
N GLN A 95 11.46 -12.14 14.04
CA GLN A 95 10.44 -12.46 13.04
C GLN A 95 10.92 -13.65 12.20
N PRO A 96 10.74 -14.89 12.67
CA PRO A 96 11.37 -16.08 12.06
C PRO A 96 10.98 -16.33 10.61
N LEU A 97 9.93 -15.71 10.13
CA LEU A 97 9.54 -15.77 8.72
C LEU A 97 10.29 -14.78 7.81
N TYR A 98 11.09 -13.86 8.36
CA TYR A 98 11.82 -12.87 7.58
C TYR A 98 13.27 -13.32 7.32
N PHE A 99 13.62 -13.38 6.04
CA PHE A 99 14.93 -13.79 5.55
C PHE A 99 15.51 -12.66 4.71
N TYR A 100 16.63 -12.09 5.12
CA TYR A 100 17.26 -10.96 4.47
C TYR A 100 18.19 -11.41 3.36
N TYR A 101 18.05 -10.77 2.22
CA TYR A 101 18.90 -10.96 1.05
C TYR A 101 19.37 -9.61 0.52
N SER A 102 20.52 -9.59 -0.16
CA SER A 102 20.90 -8.51 -1.06
C SER A 102 20.79 -8.98 -2.50
N LEU A 103 20.49 -8.06 -3.40
CA LEU A 103 20.57 -8.36 -4.82
C LEU A 103 22.04 -8.45 -5.22
N ASN A 104 22.42 -9.58 -5.85
CA ASN A 104 23.78 -9.79 -6.29
C ASN A 104 24.15 -8.76 -7.39
N PRO A 105 25.32 -8.09 -7.33
CA PRO A 105 25.74 -7.11 -8.32
C PRO A 105 25.87 -7.64 -9.75
N HIS A 106 25.95 -8.94 -9.91
CA HIS A 106 26.03 -9.62 -11.22
C HIS A 106 24.66 -10.16 -11.68
N SER A 107 23.60 -9.87 -10.95
CA SER A 107 22.24 -10.23 -11.30
C SER A 107 21.79 -9.54 -12.60
N ALA A 108 20.76 -10.07 -13.22
CA ALA A 108 20.04 -9.34 -14.28
C ALA A 108 19.60 -7.96 -13.78
N MET A 109 19.64 -6.97 -14.64
CA MET A 109 19.26 -5.59 -14.32
C MET A 109 17.84 -5.26 -14.77
N THR A 110 17.18 -6.21 -15.42
CA THR A 110 15.76 -6.15 -15.80
C THR A 110 14.92 -6.86 -14.76
N ILE A 111 13.73 -6.35 -14.51
CA ILE A 111 12.74 -6.98 -13.63
C ILE A 111 11.64 -7.51 -14.53
N GLU A 112 11.67 -8.80 -14.77
CA GLU A 112 10.71 -9.50 -15.62
C GLU A 112 10.25 -10.76 -14.89
N SER A 113 8.96 -10.79 -14.53
CA SER A 113 8.43 -11.98 -13.85
C SER A 113 8.35 -13.15 -14.81
N ASP A 114 8.97 -14.27 -14.46
CA ASP A 114 8.84 -15.54 -15.19
C ASP A 114 7.48 -16.18 -14.96
N ILE A 115 6.90 -16.00 -13.78
CA ILE A 115 5.63 -16.54 -13.37
C ILE A 115 4.79 -15.48 -12.63
N TYR A 116 3.48 -15.65 -12.58
CA TYR A 116 2.64 -14.84 -11.71
C TYR A 116 2.80 -15.22 -10.25
N SER A 117 2.84 -14.23 -9.35
CA SER A 117 2.85 -14.49 -7.91
C SER A 117 1.77 -13.71 -7.17
N GLY A 118 1.33 -14.28 -6.07
CA GLY A 118 0.43 -13.61 -5.15
C GLY A 118 0.56 -14.17 -3.73
N ARG A 119 0.50 -13.28 -2.73
CA ARG A 119 0.62 -13.68 -1.33
C ARG A 119 -0.67 -13.41 -0.57
N ILE A 120 -1.14 -14.43 0.16
CA ILE A 120 -2.27 -14.35 1.08
C ILE A 120 -1.73 -14.64 2.48
N LYS A 121 -1.32 -13.60 3.21
CA LYS A 121 -0.82 -13.71 4.58
C LYS A 121 -1.89 -13.19 5.55
N PRO A 122 -2.65 -14.09 6.20
CA PRO A 122 -3.66 -13.67 7.15
C PRO A 122 -3.01 -13.11 8.41
N MET A 123 -3.64 -12.08 8.98
CA MET A 123 -3.29 -11.55 10.29
C MET A 123 -4.43 -11.84 11.27
N ALA A 124 -4.09 -12.12 12.52
CA ALA A 124 -5.10 -12.22 13.56
C ALA A 124 -5.83 -10.87 13.70
N ARG A 125 -7.14 -10.92 13.89
CA ARG A 125 -7.96 -9.75 14.20
C ARG A 125 -8.54 -9.91 15.59
N GLU A 126 -8.97 -8.79 16.18
CA GLU A 126 -9.65 -8.83 17.46
C GLU A 126 -10.81 -9.86 17.45
N GLY A 127 -10.77 -10.79 18.37
CA GLY A 127 -11.75 -11.88 18.50
C GLY A 127 -11.71 -12.96 17.42
N LYS A 128 -10.70 -12.96 16.50
CA LYS A 128 -10.54 -14.00 15.47
C LYS A 128 -9.08 -14.37 15.26
N ASP A 129 -8.82 -15.67 15.26
CA ASP A 129 -7.51 -16.17 14.86
C ASP A 129 -7.27 -16.01 13.34
N LYS A 130 -6.00 -16.08 12.95
CA LYS A 130 -5.59 -15.88 11.54
C LYS A 130 -6.19 -16.91 10.57
N TYR A 131 -6.45 -18.14 11.01
CA TYR A 131 -7.00 -19.19 10.12
C TYR A 131 -8.47 -18.95 9.85
N THR A 132 -9.22 -18.49 10.84
CA THR A 132 -10.61 -18.04 10.65
C THR A 132 -10.69 -16.88 9.66
N VAL A 133 -9.74 -15.92 9.74
CA VAL A 133 -9.67 -14.80 8.79
C VAL A 133 -9.36 -15.30 7.39
N LEU A 134 -8.42 -16.23 7.26
CA LEU A 134 -8.05 -16.85 5.98
C LEU A 134 -9.22 -17.61 5.36
N ASP A 135 -9.91 -18.47 6.11
CA ASP A 135 -11.06 -19.22 5.62
C ASP A 135 -12.16 -18.29 5.10
N ASN A 136 -12.49 -17.25 5.86
CA ASN A 136 -13.48 -16.26 5.44
C ASN A 136 -13.07 -15.55 4.13
N TYR A 137 -11.80 -15.22 3.96
CA TYR A 137 -11.30 -14.63 2.74
C TYR A 137 -11.39 -15.60 1.54
N LEU A 138 -10.94 -16.82 1.71
CA LEU A 138 -11.00 -17.85 0.66
C LEU A 138 -12.44 -18.15 0.24
N ARG A 139 -13.38 -18.25 1.19
CA ARG A 139 -14.82 -18.40 0.89
C ARG A 139 -15.36 -17.20 0.11
N LYS A 140 -14.94 -15.98 0.45
CA LYS A 140 -15.26 -14.78 -0.33
C LYS A 140 -14.77 -14.93 -1.77
N VAL A 141 -13.51 -15.29 -1.98
CA VAL A 141 -12.93 -15.48 -3.32
C VAL A 141 -13.70 -16.53 -4.13
N VAL A 142 -13.97 -17.69 -3.53
CA VAL A 142 -14.75 -18.76 -4.20
C VAL A 142 -16.13 -18.26 -4.62
N ARG A 143 -16.83 -17.57 -3.73
CA ARG A 143 -18.15 -17.00 -4.01
C ARG A 143 -18.11 -16.00 -5.16
N LEU A 144 -17.15 -15.07 -5.12
CA LEU A 144 -17.02 -14.02 -6.14
C LEU A 144 -16.62 -14.59 -7.51
N LYS A 145 -15.74 -15.60 -7.54
CA LYS A 145 -15.39 -16.30 -8.79
C LYS A 145 -16.53 -17.11 -9.39
N ALA A 146 -17.48 -17.54 -8.58
CA ALA A 146 -18.67 -18.28 -9.07
C ALA A 146 -19.73 -17.36 -9.67
N GLN A 147 -19.68 -16.06 -9.42
CA GLN A 147 -20.63 -15.08 -9.94
C GLN A 147 -20.20 -14.61 -11.33
N GLN A 148 -21.16 -14.54 -12.24
CA GLN A 148 -20.97 -13.73 -13.45
C GLN A 148 -20.94 -12.26 -13.04
N ASN A 149 -19.88 -11.59 -13.45
CA ASN A 149 -19.70 -10.19 -13.12
C ASN A 149 -19.34 -9.39 -14.38
N PRO A 150 -20.12 -8.37 -14.73
CA PRO A 150 -19.89 -7.55 -15.92
C PRO A 150 -18.69 -6.61 -15.76
N LEU A 151 -18.06 -6.49 -14.59
CA LEU A 151 -17.04 -5.48 -14.27
C LEU A 151 -17.55 -4.08 -14.62
N ASN A 152 -18.51 -3.59 -13.86
CA ASN A 152 -19.20 -2.32 -14.14
C ASN A 152 -19.26 -1.37 -12.94
N ASP A 153 -18.57 -1.69 -11.84
CA ASP A 153 -18.48 -0.87 -10.64
C ASP A 153 -17.01 -0.60 -10.30
N LEU A 154 -16.56 0.61 -10.60
CA LEU A 154 -15.19 1.09 -10.36
C LEU A 154 -15.19 2.25 -9.37
N THR A 155 -14.40 2.15 -8.33
CA THR A 155 -14.10 3.26 -7.43
C THR A 155 -12.59 3.49 -7.41
N MET A 156 -12.17 4.71 -7.70
CA MET A 156 -10.78 5.14 -7.61
C MET A 156 -10.65 6.28 -6.61
N ALA A 157 -9.62 6.24 -5.80
CA ALA A 157 -9.31 7.32 -4.88
C ALA A 157 -7.85 7.75 -5.01
N ARG A 158 -7.65 9.05 -5.15
CA ARG A 158 -6.34 9.69 -5.07
C ARG A 158 -6.21 10.36 -3.71
N GLY A 159 -5.16 10.02 -3.01
CA GLY A 159 -4.80 10.65 -1.76
C GLY A 159 -3.55 11.50 -1.88
N HIS A 160 -2.90 11.74 -0.74
CA HIS A 160 -1.69 12.55 -0.65
C HIS A 160 -0.52 11.91 -1.38
N GLY A 161 0.18 12.72 -2.18
CA GLY A 161 1.45 12.40 -2.82
C GLY A 161 2.41 13.57 -2.78
N TYR A 162 3.70 13.31 -2.96
CA TYR A 162 4.71 14.37 -3.01
C TYR A 162 4.73 15.04 -4.37
N ASN A 163 4.74 16.39 -4.38
CA ASN A 163 4.72 17.20 -5.61
C ASN A 163 3.55 16.78 -6.53
N SER A 164 3.73 16.69 -7.81
CA SER A 164 2.73 16.23 -8.78
C SER A 164 2.80 14.72 -9.04
N GLU A 165 3.67 14.01 -8.35
CA GLU A 165 4.00 12.60 -8.62
C GLU A 165 2.77 11.69 -8.59
N SER A 166 1.93 11.80 -7.54
CA SER A 166 0.73 10.98 -7.43
C SER A 166 -0.35 11.33 -8.47
N ARG A 167 -0.36 12.57 -8.94
CA ARG A 167 -1.31 13.00 -9.99
C ARG A 167 -0.98 12.35 -11.33
N ASP A 168 0.28 12.36 -11.72
CA ASP A 168 0.72 11.81 -13.00
C ASP A 168 0.58 10.29 -13.02
N ALA A 169 0.98 9.62 -11.92
CA ALA A 169 0.80 8.20 -11.78
C ALA A 169 -0.68 7.80 -11.79
N TRP A 170 -1.53 8.53 -11.10
CA TRP A 170 -2.97 8.28 -11.07
C TRP A 170 -3.64 8.44 -12.44
N ALA A 171 -3.21 9.42 -13.23
CA ALA A 171 -3.67 9.58 -14.61
C ALA A 171 -3.22 8.39 -15.48
N GLY A 172 -1.98 7.93 -15.34
CA GLY A 172 -1.46 6.76 -16.02
C GLY A 172 -2.21 5.48 -15.67
N GLU A 173 -2.54 5.27 -14.39
CA GLU A 173 -3.33 4.13 -13.93
C GLU A 173 -4.74 4.13 -14.52
N GLN A 174 -5.39 5.28 -14.62
CA GLN A 174 -6.71 5.38 -15.25
C GLN A 174 -6.67 5.00 -16.73
N LEU A 175 -5.65 5.44 -17.45
CA LEU A 175 -5.45 5.08 -18.86
C LEU A 175 -5.21 3.58 -18.99
N ALA A 176 -4.34 3.00 -18.18
CA ALA A 176 -4.06 1.57 -18.20
C ALA A 176 -5.32 0.75 -17.88
N LEU A 177 -6.12 1.14 -16.90
CA LEU A 177 -7.40 0.48 -16.62
C LEU A 177 -8.37 0.55 -17.78
N LYS A 178 -8.46 1.70 -18.46
CA LYS A 178 -9.32 1.85 -19.63
C LYS A 178 -8.88 0.98 -20.80
N GLU A 179 -7.57 0.81 -20.99
CA GLU A 179 -7.02 -0.05 -22.03
C GLU A 179 -7.21 -1.53 -21.72
N GLN A 180 -6.95 -1.94 -20.48
CA GLN A 180 -7.05 -3.33 -20.05
C GLN A 180 -8.51 -3.80 -19.84
N PHE A 181 -9.37 -2.92 -19.33
CA PHE A 181 -10.75 -3.23 -18.98
C PHE A 181 -11.73 -2.21 -19.62
N PRO A 182 -11.81 -2.14 -20.94
CA PRO A 182 -12.67 -1.15 -21.62
C PRO A 182 -14.13 -1.29 -21.27
N SER A 183 -14.57 -2.45 -20.81
CA SER A 183 -15.94 -2.70 -20.35
C SER A 183 -16.32 -1.87 -19.11
N LEU A 184 -15.36 -1.54 -18.25
CA LEU A 184 -15.58 -0.69 -17.07
C LEU A 184 -16.02 0.73 -17.44
N PHE A 185 -15.59 1.24 -18.59
CA PHE A 185 -15.78 2.63 -19.00
C PHE A 185 -16.96 2.83 -19.96
N LYS A 186 -17.88 1.87 -20.01
CA LYS A 186 -19.11 1.99 -20.81
C LYS A 186 -20.12 2.93 -20.13
N SER A 187 -20.92 3.61 -20.94
CA SER A 187 -22.03 4.41 -20.45
C SER A 187 -22.99 3.56 -19.62
N GLY A 188 -23.45 4.10 -18.50
CA GLY A 188 -24.33 3.41 -17.55
C GLY A 188 -23.61 2.63 -16.43
N ASN A 189 -22.31 2.46 -16.52
CA ASN A 189 -21.54 1.86 -15.44
C ASN A 189 -21.39 2.82 -14.25
N TYR A 190 -21.21 2.24 -13.07
CA TYR A 190 -20.95 3.00 -11.86
C TYR A 190 -19.46 3.30 -11.75
N ILE A 191 -19.05 4.54 -12.02
CA ILE A 191 -17.68 5.00 -11.93
C ILE A 191 -17.61 6.16 -10.95
N ARG A 192 -16.72 6.07 -9.96
CA ARG A 192 -16.49 7.11 -8.96
C ARG A 192 -15.00 7.39 -8.81
N PHE A 193 -14.68 8.69 -8.85
CA PHE A 193 -13.35 9.20 -8.58
C PHE A 193 -13.41 10.10 -7.35
N TYR A 194 -12.61 9.78 -6.36
CA TYR A 194 -12.40 10.60 -5.17
C TYR A 194 -11.01 11.22 -5.24
N ASP A 195 -10.98 12.53 -5.38
CA ASP A 195 -9.75 13.29 -5.25
C ASP A 195 -9.58 13.75 -3.80
N TYR A 196 -8.35 14.01 -3.38
CA TYR A 196 -8.13 14.59 -2.06
C TYR A 196 -8.73 16.00 -2.00
N ASP A 197 -9.38 16.31 -0.91
CA ASP A 197 -10.00 17.61 -0.66
C ASP A 197 -9.81 17.96 0.83
N PHE A 198 -9.19 19.09 1.09
CA PHE A 198 -8.93 19.57 2.45
C PHE A 198 -10.18 20.02 3.18
N ASN A 199 -11.22 20.34 2.45
CA ASN A 199 -12.48 20.82 3.00
C ASN A 199 -13.45 19.68 3.27
N TRP A 200 -13.25 18.54 2.58
CA TRP A 200 -14.14 17.40 2.68
C TRP A 200 -13.35 16.08 2.72
N PRO A 201 -13.37 15.36 3.85
CA PRO A 201 -12.65 14.10 3.97
C PRO A 201 -13.20 13.04 3.01
N ALA A 202 -12.35 12.50 2.15
CA ALA A 202 -12.71 11.42 1.23
C ALA A 202 -12.86 10.05 1.94
N ARG A 203 -12.42 9.94 3.19
CA ARG A 203 -12.41 8.71 3.98
C ARG A 203 -13.77 8.02 4.05
N ILE A 204 -14.82 8.74 4.47
CA ILE A 204 -16.16 8.14 4.67
C ILE A 204 -16.76 7.63 3.35
N PRO A 205 -16.85 8.44 2.27
CA PRO A 205 -17.36 7.96 0.99
C PRO A 205 -16.55 6.78 0.47
N TYR A 206 -15.25 6.80 0.63
CA TYR A 206 -14.39 5.71 0.17
C TYR A 206 -14.60 4.43 0.98
N MET A 207 -14.57 4.51 2.33
CA MET A 207 -14.83 3.35 3.19
C MET A 207 -16.23 2.77 2.96
N THR A 208 -17.19 3.59 2.58
CA THR A 208 -18.51 3.14 2.14
C THR A 208 -18.44 2.40 0.82
N ALA A 209 -17.68 2.93 -0.14
CA ALA A 209 -17.51 2.33 -1.46
C ALA A 209 -16.91 0.93 -1.42
N VAL A 210 -15.86 0.70 -0.61
CA VAL A 210 -15.20 -0.61 -0.49
C VAL A 210 -16.09 -1.69 0.13
N GLN A 211 -17.15 -1.30 0.82
CA GLN A 211 -18.10 -2.21 1.47
C GLN A 211 -19.34 -2.52 0.61
N ARG A 212 -19.53 -1.85 -0.53
CA ARG A 212 -20.67 -2.14 -1.40
C ARG A 212 -20.58 -3.57 -1.95
N GLU A 213 -21.72 -4.24 -1.99
CA GLU A 213 -21.82 -5.59 -2.56
C GLU A 213 -21.56 -5.62 -4.07
N THR A 214 -21.77 -4.49 -4.75
CA THR A 214 -21.58 -4.35 -6.19
C THR A 214 -20.17 -3.93 -6.57
N ALA A 215 -19.33 -3.51 -5.62
CA ALA A 215 -17.99 -3.02 -5.92
C ALA A 215 -17.13 -4.10 -6.59
N ASP A 216 -16.68 -3.81 -7.81
CA ASP A 216 -15.80 -4.70 -8.55
C ASP A 216 -14.33 -4.35 -8.32
N ILE A 217 -13.94 -3.15 -8.69
CA ILE A 217 -12.58 -2.67 -8.55
C ILE A 217 -12.57 -1.45 -7.65
N VAL A 218 -11.69 -1.48 -6.67
CA VAL A 218 -11.40 -0.35 -5.79
C VAL A 218 -9.91 -0.09 -5.81
N LEU A 219 -9.52 1.03 -6.41
CA LEU A 219 -8.13 1.41 -6.60
C LEU A 219 -7.77 2.62 -5.74
N PHE A 220 -6.66 2.52 -5.05
CA PHE A 220 -6.04 3.60 -4.30
C PHE A 220 -4.71 4.02 -4.87
N HIS A 221 -4.48 5.32 -4.94
CA HIS A 221 -3.16 5.89 -5.20
C HIS A 221 -2.85 6.97 -4.17
N HIS A 222 -1.99 6.66 -3.20
CA HIS A 222 -1.62 7.57 -2.11
C HIS A 222 -0.35 7.10 -1.41
N HIS A 223 0.24 7.97 -0.58
CA HIS A 223 1.25 7.57 0.37
C HIS A 223 0.64 6.88 1.59
N GLY A 224 1.43 6.07 2.27
CA GLY A 224 1.04 5.37 3.48
C GLY A 224 2.17 5.27 4.50
N ALA A 225 1.79 4.93 5.71
CA ALA A 225 2.67 4.50 6.80
C ALA A 225 2.24 3.10 7.27
N ASP A 226 2.86 2.59 8.32
CA ASP A 226 2.60 1.24 8.83
C ASP A 226 1.12 1.00 9.22
N ASP A 227 0.44 2.05 9.65
CA ASP A 227 -0.92 2.00 10.20
C ASP A 227 -1.89 3.02 9.58
N THR A 228 -1.45 3.80 8.58
CA THR A 228 -2.21 4.90 8.03
C THR A 228 -2.07 4.98 6.52
N GLN A 229 -3.20 5.16 5.82
CA GLN A 229 -3.27 5.48 4.40
C GLN A 229 -3.67 6.95 4.24
N TYR A 230 -2.80 7.75 3.64
CA TYR A 230 -2.97 9.20 3.53
C TYR A 230 -3.89 9.56 2.36
N LEU A 231 -5.17 9.78 2.63
CA LEU A 231 -6.14 10.19 1.62
C LEU A 231 -6.07 11.68 1.33
N ASN A 232 -6.01 12.48 2.40
CA ASN A 232 -5.98 13.93 2.29
C ASN A 232 -4.58 14.44 2.57
N GLY A 233 -4.00 15.05 1.56
CA GLY A 233 -2.68 15.62 1.65
C GLY A 233 -2.68 17.08 2.10
N TYR A 234 -1.53 17.72 1.92
CA TYR A 234 -1.38 19.14 2.17
C TYR A 234 -2.07 19.97 1.11
N PRO A 235 -2.49 21.22 1.46
CA PRO A 235 -3.00 22.14 0.47
C PRO A 235 -1.97 22.41 -0.61
N GLU A 236 -2.13 21.83 -1.77
CA GLU A 236 -1.43 22.31 -2.96
C GLU A 236 -2.10 23.62 -3.36
N GLY A 237 -1.39 24.72 -3.12
CA GLY A 237 -1.92 26.07 -3.09
C GLY A 237 -2.39 26.63 -4.41
N SER A 238 -3.46 26.14 -4.96
CA SER A 238 -4.05 26.74 -6.15
C SER A 238 -5.54 27.08 -6.05
N GLY A 239 -6.16 26.86 -4.92
CA GLY A 239 -7.58 27.15 -4.75
C GLY A 239 -7.84 28.36 -3.85
N VAL A 240 -8.60 29.30 -4.36
CA VAL A 240 -9.21 30.41 -3.59
C VAL A 240 -10.00 29.92 -2.36
N ASN A 241 -10.29 28.61 -2.30
CA ASN A 241 -11.11 27.95 -1.30
C ASN A 241 -10.32 27.17 -0.24
N LEU A 242 -9.00 27.30 -0.21
CA LEU A 242 -8.24 26.78 0.92
C LEU A 242 -8.64 27.54 2.17
N SER A 243 -9.37 26.88 3.04
CA SER A 243 -9.74 27.51 4.28
C SER A 243 -8.45 27.86 5.03
N ILE A 244 -8.37 29.10 5.51
CA ILE A 244 -7.28 29.58 6.37
C ILE A 244 -7.01 28.58 7.49
N ASP A 245 -8.04 27.92 7.99
CA ASP A 245 -7.93 26.92 9.04
C ASP A 245 -7.12 25.67 8.63
N ASN A 246 -7.21 25.23 7.37
CA ASN A 246 -6.40 24.11 6.90
C ASN A 246 -4.92 24.48 6.80
N ILE A 247 -4.63 25.69 6.34
CA ILE A 247 -3.26 26.19 6.33
C ILE A 247 -2.73 26.31 7.76
N LYS A 248 -3.51 26.86 8.67
CA LYS A 248 -3.14 26.95 10.09
C LYS A 248 -2.85 25.56 10.67
N ARG A 249 -3.72 24.56 10.46
CA ARG A 249 -3.50 23.18 10.93
C ARG A 249 -2.20 22.61 10.39
N TYR A 250 -1.96 22.77 9.09
CA TYR A 250 -0.71 22.34 8.47
C TYR A 250 0.51 22.97 9.13
N LEU A 251 0.53 24.29 9.27
CA LEU A 251 1.65 25.01 9.87
C LEU A 251 1.85 24.63 11.36
N ARG A 252 0.77 24.53 12.12
CA ARG A 252 0.81 24.08 13.52
C ARG A 252 1.38 22.66 13.63
N SER A 253 1.04 21.76 12.71
CA SER A 253 1.59 20.40 12.70
C SER A 253 3.11 20.38 12.50
N LYS A 254 3.66 21.33 11.72
CA LYS A 254 5.11 21.47 11.53
C LYS A 254 5.81 22.00 12.79
N VAL A 255 5.18 22.93 13.47
CA VAL A 255 5.67 23.47 14.77
C VAL A 255 5.65 22.37 15.82
N LEU A 256 4.56 21.59 15.92
CA LEU A 256 4.45 20.45 16.83
C LEU A 256 5.53 19.38 16.52
N THR A 257 5.74 19.05 15.27
CA THR A 257 6.78 18.09 14.86
C THR A 257 8.19 18.60 15.23
N ALA A 258 8.45 19.91 15.13
CA ALA A 258 9.71 20.48 15.56
C ALA A 258 9.90 20.36 17.08
N TYR A 259 8.85 20.63 17.83
CA TYR A 259 8.84 20.46 19.29
C TYR A 259 9.11 19.00 19.72
N GLU A 260 8.39 18.06 19.16
CA GLU A 260 8.54 16.61 19.45
C GLU A 260 9.95 16.09 19.11
N ARG A 261 10.53 16.62 18.03
CA ARG A 261 11.88 16.28 17.58
C ARG A 261 12.97 17.09 18.27
N LYS A 262 12.63 17.89 19.29
CA LYS A 262 13.57 18.74 20.03
C LYS A 262 14.38 19.70 19.14
N LYS A 263 13.76 20.17 18.06
CA LYS A 263 14.32 21.21 17.20
C LYS A 263 13.97 22.60 17.72
N ASP A 264 14.63 23.61 17.18
CA ASP A 264 14.33 25.00 17.50
C ASP A 264 12.95 25.39 16.94
N VAL A 265 11.98 25.50 17.83
CA VAL A 265 10.58 25.82 17.53
C VAL A 265 10.43 27.23 16.99
N GLU A 266 11.11 28.22 17.60
CA GLU A 266 11.01 29.62 17.18
C GLU A 266 11.62 29.82 15.82
N LYS A 267 12.77 29.22 15.55
CA LYS A 267 13.34 29.21 14.22
C LYS A 267 12.40 28.58 13.20
N THR A 268 11.78 27.46 13.54
CA THR A 268 10.80 26.79 12.66
C THR A 268 9.62 27.70 12.32
N LYS A 269 9.04 28.39 13.33
CA LYS A 269 7.99 29.38 13.11
C LYS A 269 8.44 30.48 12.17
N GLN A 270 9.60 31.10 12.42
CA GLN A 270 10.14 32.20 11.62
C GLN A 270 10.42 31.78 10.16
N ASP A 271 10.93 30.56 9.95
CA ASP A 271 11.18 30.03 8.61
C ASP A 271 9.87 29.92 7.81
N TYR A 272 8.79 29.44 8.41
CA TYR A 272 7.48 29.37 7.74
C TYR A 272 6.83 30.74 7.53
N ILE A 273 6.88 31.61 8.52
CA ILE A 273 6.39 33.01 8.38
C ILE A 273 7.07 33.68 7.22
N LYS A 274 8.40 33.58 7.15
CA LYS A 274 9.21 34.25 6.10
C LYS A 274 9.01 33.63 4.73
N SER A 275 8.94 32.28 4.65
CA SER A 275 8.86 31.56 3.36
C SER A 275 7.47 31.63 2.73
N LEU A 276 6.41 31.63 3.53
CA LEU A 276 5.03 31.61 3.08
C LEU A 276 4.30 32.94 3.22
N GLY A 277 4.90 33.92 3.92
CA GLY A 277 4.27 35.22 4.13
C GLY A 277 3.00 35.18 4.99
N VAL A 278 2.87 34.18 5.86
CA VAL A 278 1.71 34.04 6.74
C VAL A 278 1.83 34.92 7.99
N PRO A 279 0.69 35.36 8.56
CA PRO A 279 0.71 36.10 9.82
C PRO A 279 1.31 35.28 10.97
N SER A 280 2.14 35.91 11.80
CA SER A 280 2.80 35.24 12.93
C SER A 280 1.82 34.66 13.93
N GLU A 281 0.72 35.36 14.19
CA GLU A 281 -0.35 34.96 15.10
C GLU A 281 -1.04 33.63 14.71
N TRP A 282 -0.84 33.16 13.49
CA TRP A 282 -1.37 31.84 13.06
C TRP A 282 -0.65 30.66 13.73
N LEU A 283 0.52 30.92 14.31
CA LEU A 283 1.36 29.91 14.94
C LEU A 283 1.48 30.06 16.47
N ASP A 284 0.85 31.10 17.05
CA ASP A 284 0.98 31.38 18.50
C ASP A 284 0.39 30.26 19.36
N ASP A 285 -0.72 29.69 18.91
CA ASP A 285 -1.46 28.61 19.60
C ASP A 285 -0.99 27.20 19.21
N ALA A 286 0.07 27.06 18.42
CA ALA A 286 0.47 25.79 17.81
C ALA A 286 0.82 24.68 18.81
N LEU A 287 1.22 25.03 20.03
CA LEU A 287 1.57 24.10 21.10
C LEU A 287 0.54 24.07 22.25
N GLU A 288 -0.60 24.74 22.09
CA GLU A 288 -1.68 24.68 23.04
C GLU A 288 -2.33 23.29 23.03
N PRO A 289 -2.47 22.60 24.19
CA PRO A 289 -2.95 21.22 24.22
C PRO A 289 -4.32 21.01 23.58
N GLU A 290 -5.24 21.96 23.73
CA GLU A 290 -6.58 21.88 23.15
C GLU A 290 -6.55 22.04 21.62
N VAL A 291 -5.68 22.90 21.12
CA VAL A 291 -5.47 23.10 19.66
C VAL A 291 -4.85 21.85 19.06
N ILE A 292 -3.83 21.30 19.71
CA ILE A 292 -3.20 20.03 19.28
C ILE A 292 -4.25 18.92 19.22
N ARG A 293 -5.06 18.77 20.27
CA ARG A 293 -6.12 17.76 20.32
C ARG A 293 -7.14 17.93 19.19
N LYS A 294 -7.59 19.15 18.96
CA LYS A 294 -8.56 19.47 17.89
C LYS A 294 -7.99 19.21 16.50
N ASP A 295 -6.76 19.63 16.26
CA ASP A 295 -6.10 19.42 14.96
C ASP A 295 -5.83 17.92 14.72
N SER A 296 -5.42 17.17 15.74
CA SER A 296 -5.21 15.72 15.65
C SER A 296 -6.50 14.97 15.33
N LEU A 297 -7.61 15.31 15.98
CA LEU A 297 -8.92 14.72 15.67
C LEU A 297 -9.39 15.03 14.25
N PHE A 298 -9.15 16.24 13.78
CA PHE A 298 -9.47 16.61 12.41
C PHE A 298 -8.64 15.80 11.42
N ASN A 299 -7.32 15.74 11.62
CA ASN A 299 -6.41 15.00 10.74
C ASN A 299 -6.73 13.49 10.75
N ALA A 300 -7.01 12.91 11.90
CA ALA A 300 -7.42 11.51 12.00
C ALA A 300 -8.71 11.20 11.21
N GLY A 301 -9.59 12.18 11.07
CA GLY A 301 -10.80 12.06 10.24
C GLY A 301 -10.55 12.12 8.73
N MET A 302 -9.35 12.53 8.29
CA MET A 302 -9.03 12.69 6.87
C MET A 302 -8.43 11.43 6.25
N ASP A 303 -7.78 10.60 7.04
CA ASP A 303 -7.01 9.45 6.57
C ASP A 303 -7.67 8.11 6.97
N ILE A 304 -7.28 7.03 6.32
CA ILE A 304 -7.69 5.68 6.70
C ILE A 304 -6.63 5.09 7.64
N HIS A 305 -7.07 4.69 8.81
CA HIS A 305 -6.23 4.04 9.81
C HIS A 305 -6.45 2.52 9.84
N LEU A 306 -5.49 1.79 10.39
CA LEU A 306 -5.60 0.34 10.55
C LEU A 306 -6.87 -0.08 11.30
N SER A 307 -7.30 0.72 12.30
CA SER A 307 -8.55 0.51 13.01
C SER A 307 -9.79 0.57 12.11
N ASP A 308 -9.79 1.45 11.10
CA ASP A 308 -10.89 1.55 10.14
C ASP A 308 -10.96 0.31 9.26
N ILE A 309 -9.79 -0.17 8.80
CA ILE A 309 -9.70 -1.39 8.00
C ILE A 309 -10.19 -2.60 8.79
N HIS A 310 -9.90 -2.66 10.09
CA HIS A 310 -10.39 -3.73 10.96
C HIS A 310 -11.91 -3.66 11.17
N ALA A 311 -12.50 -2.48 11.12
CA ALA A 311 -13.93 -2.28 11.35
C ALA A 311 -14.80 -2.60 10.12
N ILE A 312 -14.24 -2.64 8.91
CA ILE A 312 -14.99 -2.86 7.69
C ILE A 312 -15.04 -4.32 7.24
N ARG A 313 -15.98 -4.58 6.34
CA ARG A 313 -16.12 -5.85 5.60
C ARG A 313 -16.02 -5.54 4.11
N PRO A 314 -14.81 -5.52 3.54
CA PRO A 314 -14.66 -5.20 2.13
C PRO A 314 -15.32 -6.28 1.26
N ASN A 315 -16.17 -5.85 0.35
CA ASN A 315 -16.85 -6.70 -0.62
C ASN A 315 -16.26 -6.59 -2.02
N ALA A 316 -15.44 -5.58 -2.28
CA ALA A 316 -14.81 -5.40 -3.57
C ALA A 316 -14.14 -6.70 -4.07
N ARG A 317 -14.23 -6.94 -5.37
CA ARG A 317 -13.66 -8.11 -6.03
C ARG A 317 -12.14 -7.99 -6.15
N PHE A 318 -11.67 -6.79 -6.51
CA PHE A 318 -10.27 -6.43 -6.69
C PHE A 318 -9.93 -5.14 -5.97
#